data_4971cbf469706039d237e4e99a4829f7
#
_entry.id   4971cbf469706039d237e4e99a4829f7
#
_cell.length_a   1.000
_cell.length_b   1.000
_cell.length_c   1.000
_cell.angle_alpha   90.00
_cell.angle_beta   90.00
_cell.angle_gamma   90.00
#
_symmetry.space_group_name_H-M   'P 1'
#
loop_
_entity.id
_entity.type
_entity.pdbx_description
1 polymer ?
#
loop_
_entity_poly.entity_id
_entity_poly.type
_entity_poly.pdbx_seq_one_letter_code
_entity_poly.pdbx_strand_id
1 'polypeptide(L)'
;LVGSSGKHSNIFTFFLNSITHNIPFKVWANATRNLIDVDDFYDIVHNILNSNMYLNSIINIANPRSYAVPYIVESMENYLGKRALYDTIDKGADFDIDTAQIQPVIEKLNISFDDAYLYRLLKKYHEL
;
A
#
# COMPACT_ATOMS: atom_id res chain seq x y z
N LEU A 1 -0.50 5.00 -4.00
CA LEU A 1 0.42 5.72 -3.12
C LEU A 1 -0.22 5.96 -1.76
N VAL A 2 0.55 5.78 -0.71
CA VAL A 2 0.16 6.09 0.65
C VAL A 2 0.99 7.28 1.12
N GLY A 3 0.33 8.33 1.56
CA GLY A 3 0.98 9.56 2.03
C GLY A 3 0.03 10.43 2.82
N SER A 4 0.56 11.52 3.35
CA SER A 4 -0.23 12.52 4.04
C SER A 4 -1.01 13.35 3.01
N SER A 5 -2.28 13.02 2.82
CA SER A 5 -3.17 13.83 1.98
C SER A 5 -4.41 14.23 2.78
N GLY A 6 -4.83 15.47 2.63
CA GLY A 6 -6.07 15.95 3.24
C GLY A 6 -7.34 15.37 2.60
N LYS A 7 -7.21 14.42 1.70
CA LYS A 7 -8.35 13.80 1.00
C LYS A 7 -8.40 12.31 1.31
N HIS A 8 -9.56 11.83 1.71
CA HIS A 8 -9.82 10.41 1.95
C HIS A 8 -10.12 9.66 0.64
N SER A 9 -9.23 9.78 -0.35
CA SER A 9 -9.49 9.32 -1.70
C SER A 9 -8.92 7.93 -2.03
N ASN A 10 -8.11 7.34 -1.13
CA ASN A 10 -7.57 6.01 -1.35
C ASN A 10 -8.11 5.00 -0.33
N ILE A 11 -7.94 3.72 -0.65
CA ILE A 11 -8.45 2.63 0.18
C ILE A 11 -7.86 2.61 1.58
N PHE A 12 -6.61 3.03 1.73
CA PHE A 12 -5.91 3.06 3.01
C PHE A 12 -6.59 4.03 3.99
N THR A 13 -6.77 5.28 3.57
CA THR A 13 -7.43 6.30 4.39
C THR A 13 -8.92 6.01 4.57
N PHE A 14 -9.58 5.46 3.56
CA PHE A 14 -10.98 5.07 3.64
C PHE A 14 -11.21 4.03 4.74
N PHE A 15 -10.44 2.96 4.76
CA PHE A 15 -10.59 1.93 5.79
C PHE A 15 -10.22 2.43 7.18
N LEU A 16 -9.12 3.17 7.32
CA LEU A 16 -8.76 3.75 8.61
C LEU A 16 -9.85 4.65 9.18
N ASN A 17 -10.40 5.52 8.37
CA ASN A 17 -11.48 6.41 8.78
C ASN A 17 -12.73 5.62 9.18
N SER A 18 -13.11 4.64 8.36
CA SER A 18 -14.31 3.83 8.61
C SER A 18 -14.18 3.02 9.90
N ILE A 19 -13.04 2.40 10.14
CA ILE A 19 -12.81 1.63 11.37
C ILE A 19 -12.77 2.56 12.59
N THR A 20 -12.06 3.67 12.49
CA THR A 20 -11.93 4.64 13.58
C THR A 20 -13.29 5.20 14.03
N HIS A 21 -14.17 5.48 13.08
CA HIS A 21 -15.48 6.12 13.34
C HIS A 21 -16.65 5.14 13.36
N ASN A 22 -16.40 3.83 13.36
CA ASN A 22 -17.43 2.77 13.37
C ASN A 22 -18.42 2.90 12.20
N ILE A 23 -17.91 3.23 11.02
CA ILE A 23 -18.71 3.35 9.80
C ILE A 23 -18.67 1.99 9.08
N PRO A 24 -19.84 1.35 8.84
CA PRO A 24 -19.87 0.08 8.11
C PRO A 24 -19.38 0.22 6.66
N PHE A 25 -18.72 -0.81 6.17
CA PHE A 25 -18.23 -0.85 4.79
C PHE A 25 -18.27 -2.28 4.25
N LYS A 26 -17.92 -2.43 2.98
CA LYS A 26 -17.88 -3.71 2.30
C LYS A 26 -16.45 -4.10 1.95
N VAL A 27 -16.13 -5.38 2.11
CA VAL A 27 -14.82 -5.94 1.80
C VAL A 27 -14.97 -6.90 0.62
N TRP A 28 -14.22 -6.67 -0.45
CA TRP A 28 -14.16 -7.57 -1.59
C TRP A 28 -13.17 -8.69 -1.30
N ALA A 29 -13.69 -9.90 -1.09
CA ALA A 29 -12.90 -11.04 -0.62
C ALA A 29 -11.73 -11.42 -1.53
N ASN A 30 -11.87 -11.21 -2.84
CA ASN A 30 -10.89 -11.66 -3.84
C ASN A 30 -10.04 -10.51 -4.40
N ALA A 31 -10.20 -9.29 -3.90
CA ALA A 31 -9.46 -8.14 -4.37
C ALA A 31 -8.10 -8.04 -3.68
N THR A 32 -7.12 -7.52 -4.42
CA THR A 32 -5.82 -7.11 -3.88
C THR A 32 -5.59 -5.64 -4.16
N ARG A 33 -4.72 -5.03 -3.37
CA ARG A 33 -4.28 -3.64 -3.57
C ARG A 33 -2.78 -3.54 -3.35
N ASN A 34 -2.16 -2.72 -4.17
CA ASN A 34 -0.75 -2.40 -4.03
C ASN A 34 -0.59 -1.11 -3.25
N LEU A 35 0.09 -1.18 -2.13
CA LEU A 35 0.31 -0.03 -1.25
C LEU A 35 1.80 0.25 -1.16
N ILE A 36 2.19 1.45 -1.54
CA ILE A 36 3.57 1.91 -1.44
C ILE A 36 3.60 3.29 -0.78
N ASP A 37 4.53 3.48 0.14
CA ASP A 37 4.79 4.77 0.76
C ASP A 37 5.21 5.78 -0.31
N VAL A 38 4.62 6.97 -0.30
CA VAL A 38 4.98 8.03 -1.23
C VAL A 38 6.46 8.39 -1.15
N ASP A 39 7.08 8.29 0.01
CA ASP A 39 8.51 8.56 0.19
C ASP A 39 9.35 7.48 -0.48
N ASP A 40 8.99 6.21 -0.34
CA ASP A 40 9.67 5.11 -1.05
C ASP A 40 9.52 5.25 -2.56
N PHE A 41 8.33 5.59 -3.03
CA PHE A 41 8.08 5.86 -4.44
C PHE A 41 8.97 6.99 -4.96
N TYR A 42 9.04 8.09 -4.22
CA TYR A 42 9.89 9.23 -4.57
C TYR A 42 11.36 8.84 -4.65
N ASP A 43 11.86 8.10 -3.66
CA ASP A 43 13.27 7.70 -3.61
C ASP A 43 13.64 6.81 -4.80
N ILE A 44 12.75 5.91 -5.19
CA ILE A 44 12.95 5.06 -6.37
C ILE A 44 13.01 5.91 -7.64
N VAL A 45 12.04 6.80 -7.84
CA VAL A 45 11.97 7.68 -9.02
C VAL A 45 13.21 8.58 -9.08
N HIS A 46 13.57 9.19 -7.96
CA HIS A 46 14.73 10.08 -7.87
C HIS A 46 16.03 9.35 -8.23
N ASN A 47 16.22 8.15 -7.72
CA ASN A 47 17.40 7.33 -8.04
C ASN A 47 17.47 6.99 -9.52
N ILE A 48 16.34 6.59 -10.13
CA ILE A 48 16.26 6.25 -11.55
C ILE A 48 16.60 7.46 -12.41
N LEU A 49 16.05 8.62 -12.11
CA LEU A 49 16.29 9.84 -12.88
C LEU A 49 17.75 10.30 -12.78
N ASN A 50 18.35 10.23 -11.60
CA ASN A 50 19.72 10.68 -11.38
C ASN A 50 20.77 9.71 -11.94
N SER A 51 20.45 8.44 -12.07
CA SER A 51 21.38 7.43 -12.61
C SER A 51 21.25 7.20 -14.10
N ASN A 52 20.33 7.91 -14.77
CA ASN A 52 20.02 7.72 -16.20
C ASN A 52 19.67 6.27 -16.56
N MET A 53 19.09 5.53 -15.62
CA MET A 53 18.62 4.16 -15.87
C MET A 53 17.27 4.20 -16.59
N TYR A 54 17.02 3.17 -17.38
CA TYR A 54 15.73 2.95 -18.05
C TYR A 54 15.30 4.06 -19.01
N LEU A 55 16.27 4.74 -19.65
CA LEU A 55 15.99 5.76 -20.66
C LEU A 55 15.13 5.17 -21.79
N ASN A 56 14.06 5.87 -22.16
CA ASN A 56 13.11 5.46 -23.19
C ASN A 56 12.42 4.11 -22.91
N SER A 57 12.30 3.73 -21.64
CA SER A 57 11.64 2.50 -21.20
C SER A 57 10.41 2.81 -20.38
N ILE A 58 9.44 1.91 -20.43
CA ILE A 58 8.28 1.92 -19.54
C ILE A 58 8.57 0.96 -18.40
N ILE A 59 8.50 1.43 -17.16
CA ILE A 59 8.76 0.62 -15.97
C ILE A 59 7.61 0.74 -14.98
N ASN A 60 7.37 -0.33 -14.23
CA ASN A 60 6.42 -0.33 -13.13
C ASN A 60 7.14 0.04 -11.83
N ILE A 61 6.61 1.02 -11.11
CA ILE A 61 7.11 1.39 -9.78
C ILE A 61 5.99 1.12 -8.79
N ALA A 62 6.17 0.07 -8.00
CA ALA A 62 5.17 -0.41 -7.05
C ALA A 62 5.87 -1.22 -5.95
N ASN A 63 5.13 -1.48 -4.86
CA ASN A 63 5.53 -2.49 -3.89
C ASN A 63 5.57 -3.85 -4.60
N PRO A 64 6.64 -4.63 -4.46
CA PRO A 64 6.70 -5.99 -5.02
C PRO A 64 5.61 -6.93 -4.51
N ARG A 65 5.00 -6.61 -3.37
CA ARG A 65 3.87 -7.36 -2.80
C ARG A 65 2.58 -6.57 -2.94
N SER A 66 1.54 -7.23 -3.45
CA SER A 66 0.17 -6.73 -3.33
C SER A 66 -0.49 -7.39 -2.13
N TYR A 67 -1.39 -6.68 -1.48
CA TYR A 67 -2.07 -7.16 -0.26
C TYR A 67 -3.51 -7.50 -0.57
N ALA A 68 -3.97 -8.66 -0.08
CA ALA A 68 -5.39 -8.98 -0.09
C ALA A 68 -6.15 -7.94 0.74
N VAL A 69 -7.29 -7.47 0.23
CA VAL A 69 -8.10 -6.47 0.94
C VAL A 69 -8.50 -6.95 2.35
N PRO A 70 -8.92 -8.21 2.55
CA PRO A 70 -9.18 -8.71 3.90
C PRO A 70 -7.97 -8.62 4.83
N TYR A 71 -6.76 -8.87 4.32
CA TYR A 71 -5.53 -8.74 5.09
C TYR A 71 -5.26 -7.30 5.52
N ILE A 72 -5.54 -6.34 4.63
CA ILE A 72 -5.40 -4.91 4.95
C ILE A 72 -6.33 -4.54 6.11
N VAL A 73 -7.58 -4.95 6.04
CA VAL A 73 -8.57 -4.68 7.09
C VAL A 73 -8.16 -5.31 8.41
N GLU A 74 -7.75 -6.58 8.41
CA GLU A 74 -7.28 -7.27 9.62
C GLU A 74 -6.06 -6.57 10.22
N SER A 75 -5.12 -6.15 9.40
CA SER A 75 -3.93 -5.42 9.86
C SER A 75 -4.31 -4.10 10.53
N MET A 76 -5.29 -3.40 9.99
CA MET A 76 -5.80 -2.15 10.58
C MET A 76 -6.55 -2.40 11.89
N GLU A 77 -7.35 -3.47 11.96
CA GLU A 77 -8.02 -3.86 13.19
C GLU A 77 -6.99 -4.14 14.31
N ASN A 78 -5.95 -4.88 14.00
CA ASN A 78 -4.89 -5.20 14.95
C ASN A 78 -4.12 -3.95 15.39
N TYR A 79 -3.81 -3.07 14.46
CA TYR A 79 -3.13 -1.81 14.76
C TYR A 79 -3.95 -0.88 15.64
N LEU A 80 -5.23 -0.71 15.32
CA LEU A 80 -6.14 0.18 16.04
C LEU A 80 -6.66 -0.44 17.35
N GLY A 81 -6.51 -1.75 17.54
CA GLY A 81 -7.11 -2.46 18.67
C GLY A 81 -8.63 -2.42 18.66
N LYS A 82 -9.21 -2.44 17.47
CA LYS A 82 -10.65 -2.19 17.28
C LYS A 82 -11.19 -3.03 16.14
N ARG A 83 -12.41 -3.55 16.29
CA ARG A 83 -13.06 -4.33 15.25
C ARG A 83 -13.72 -3.44 14.22
N ALA A 84 -13.53 -3.79 12.95
CA ALA A 84 -14.23 -3.15 11.83
C ALA A 84 -15.66 -3.71 11.70
N LEU A 85 -16.56 -2.88 11.20
CA LEU A 85 -17.93 -3.26 10.88
C LEU A 85 -18.02 -3.44 9.36
N TYR A 86 -17.94 -4.69 8.89
CA TYR A 86 -17.97 -4.92 7.44
C TYR A 86 -18.70 -6.22 7.07
N ASP A 87 -19.22 -6.21 5.85
CA ASP A 87 -19.71 -7.39 5.17
C ASP A 87 -18.73 -7.79 4.07
N THR A 88 -18.52 -9.09 3.90
CA THR A 88 -17.67 -9.63 2.86
C THR A 88 -18.48 -9.92 1.61
N ILE A 89 -17.99 -9.48 0.45
CA ILE A 89 -18.59 -9.71 -0.85
C ILE A 89 -17.62 -10.57 -1.66
N ASP A 90 -18.14 -11.62 -2.31
CA ASP A 90 -17.35 -12.47 -3.21
C ASP A 90 -17.15 -11.77 -4.56
N LYS A 91 -16.27 -10.79 -4.57
CA LYS A 91 -15.91 -9.96 -5.72
C LYS A 91 -14.42 -9.66 -5.71
N GLY A 92 -13.94 -9.19 -6.86
CA GLY A 92 -12.58 -8.73 -7.04
C GLY A 92 -11.71 -9.75 -7.74
N ALA A 93 -10.54 -9.30 -8.15
CA ALA A 93 -9.54 -10.12 -8.79
C ALA A 93 -8.17 -9.81 -8.19
N ASP A 94 -7.29 -10.79 -8.20
CA ASP A 94 -5.91 -10.66 -7.82
C ASP A 94 -5.11 -10.15 -9.02
N PHE A 95 -4.28 -9.13 -8.80
CA PHE A 95 -3.41 -8.55 -9.81
C PHE A 95 -1.98 -8.58 -9.31
N ASP A 96 -1.10 -9.18 -10.11
CA ASP A 96 0.33 -9.09 -9.91
C ASP A 96 0.90 -7.96 -10.76
N ILE A 97 1.73 -7.13 -10.15
CA ILE A 97 2.49 -6.09 -10.83
C ILE A 97 3.93 -6.56 -10.96
N ASP A 98 4.43 -6.64 -12.19
CA ASP A 98 5.82 -7.01 -12.42
C ASP A 98 6.75 -5.85 -12.03
N THR A 99 7.50 -6.03 -10.96
CA THR A 99 8.46 -5.06 -10.42
C THR A 99 9.90 -5.51 -10.58
N ALA A 100 10.18 -6.52 -11.39
CA ALA A 100 11.53 -7.06 -11.54
C ALA A 100 12.55 -6.01 -11.98
N GLN A 101 12.13 -5.03 -12.80
CA GLN A 101 13.03 -3.98 -13.31
C GLN A 101 13.54 -3.05 -12.21
N ILE A 102 12.76 -2.79 -11.17
CA ILE A 102 13.17 -1.90 -10.09
C ILE A 102 13.82 -2.62 -8.92
N GLN A 103 13.91 -3.94 -8.94
CA GLN A 103 14.51 -4.71 -7.85
C GLN A 103 15.93 -4.26 -7.50
N PRO A 104 16.84 -4.01 -8.46
CA PRO A 104 18.17 -3.49 -8.15
C PRO A 104 18.13 -2.13 -7.43
N VAL A 105 17.18 -1.26 -7.77
CA VAL A 105 17.01 0.04 -7.12
C VAL A 105 16.52 -0.13 -5.69
N ILE A 106 15.55 -1.01 -5.47
CA ILE A 106 15.03 -1.34 -4.13
C ILE A 106 16.17 -1.81 -3.23
N GLU A 107 17.00 -2.72 -3.72
CA GLU A 107 18.16 -3.23 -2.98
C GLU A 107 19.18 -2.15 -2.67
N LYS A 108 19.50 -1.32 -3.65
CA LYS A 108 20.44 -0.20 -3.49
C LYS A 108 19.97 0.80 -2.43
N LEU A 109 18.68 1.08 -2.39
CA LEU A 109 18.08 2.03 -1.43
C LEU A 109 17.77 1.39 -0.08
N ASN A 110 17.97 0.09 0.09
CA ASN A 110 17.66 -0.66 1.30
C ASN A 110 16.19 -0.50 1.74
N ILE A 111 15.27 -0.46 0.78
CA ILE A 111 13.84 -0.43 1.09
C ILE A 111 13.40 -1.86 1.41
N SER A 112 12.82 -2.06 2.58
CA SER A 112 12.36 -3.36 3.03
C SER A 112 10.85 -3.50 2.84
N PHE A 113 10.44 -4.20 1.77
CA PHE A 113 9.04 -4.57 1.56
C PHE A 113 8.76 -5.93 2.23
N ASP A 114 8.93 -5.97 3.54
CA ASP A 114 8.77 -7.16 4.37
C ASP A 114 7.37 -7.27 4.99
N ASP A 115 7.16 -8.26 5.86
CA ASP A 115 5.87 -8.47 6.52
C ASP A 115 5.46 -7.32 7.44
N ALA A 116 6.40 -6.49 7.87
CA ALA A 116 6.13 -5.33 8.72
C ALA A 116 5.87 -4.03 7.94
N TYR A 117 5.94 -4.08 6.60
CA TYR A 117 5.82 -2.86 5.79
C TYR A 117 4.47 -2.17 5.99
N LEU A 118 3.38 -2.93 5.94
CA LEU A 118 2.05 -2.38 6.13
C LEU A 118 1.88 -1.78 7.53
N TYR A 119 2.42 -2.42 8.55
CA TYR A 119 2.41 -1.87 9.91
C TYR A 119 3.16 -0.53 9.99
N ARG A 120 4.32 -0.44 9.32
CA ARG A 120 5.08 0.82 9.28
C ARG A 120 4.31 1.94 8.57
N LEU A 121 3.57 1.62 7.50
CA LEU A 121 2.68 2.59 6.85
C LEU A 121 1.59 3.08 7.80
N LEU A 122 0.96 2.16 8.52
CA LEU A 122 -0.09 2.50 9.49
C LEU A 122 0.45 3.42 10.58
N LYS A 123 1.59 3.07 11.16
CA LYS A 123 2.22 3.89 12.19
C LYS A 123 2.61 5.28 11.68
N LYS A 124 3.15 5.35 10.46
CA LYS A 124 3.61 6.61 9.87
C LYS A 124 2.47 7.56 9.54
N TYR A 125 1.37 7.06 9.00
CA TYR A 125 0.32 7.91 8.44
C TYR A 125 -0.95 7.99 9.28
N HIS A 126 -1.16 7.10 10.22
CA HIS A 126 -2.30 7.21 11.14
C HIS A 126 -2.10 8.30 12.19
N GLU A 127 -0.88 8.53 12.63
CA GLU A 127 -0.56 9.50 13.70
C GLU A 127 -0.44 10.94 13.20
N LEU A 128 -0.61 11.17 11.90
CA LEU A 128 -0.51 12.51 11.31
C LEU A 128 -1.84 13.27 11.39
#